data_c2507cc4ff7eece90a29ebe0afdfbaa1
#
_entry.id   c2507cc4ff7eece90a29ebe0afdfbaa1
#
_cell.length_a   1.000
_cell.length_b   1.000
_cell.length_c   1.000
_cell.angle_alpha   90.00
_cell.angle_beta   90.00
_cell.angle_gamma   90.00
#
_symmetry.space_group_name_H-M   'P 1'
#
loop_
_entity.id
_entity.type
_entity.pdbx_description
1 polymer ?
#
loop_
_entity_poly.entity_id
_entity_poly.type
_entity_poly.pdbx_seq_one_letter_code
_entity_poly.pdbx_strand_id
1 'polypeptide(L)'
;MLHNLRNEPSKPECRMRTLAIGDIHGCSKALRTLLDAVKPGRDDVLVTLGDYVDRGPDSKGVLDMLIGLETTTNLKPLLGNHEILFLDALNRRIDPEGWLRVGGAETIHSYSPDEPTLAWDKVSPQHVEFLSERCVRYFEDEKNLFVHANANAYFSLNDQSDDWLFWTRFDDSYPHISGKRMICGHTAQKSGWPNVKPHAICLDTWVYGQGWLTCMDVEAGIFVQANQAGAVRDFTLEELADPPTHNTVAIKLPAAPGS
;
A
#
# COMPACT_ATOMS: atom_id res chain seq x y z
N MET A 1 -14.79 2.43 58.23
CA MET A 1 -13.80 2.91 57.26
C MET A 1 -13.90 2.06 56.02
N LEU A 2 -14.64 2.55 55.00
CA LEU A 2 -14.79 1.87 53.72
C LEU A 2 -13.74 2.46 52.76
N HIS A 3 -12.77 1.62 52.34
CA HIS A 3 -11.77 1.97 51.32
C HIS A 3 -12.44 2.00 49.96
N ASN A 4 -12.56 3.20 49.39
CA ASN A 4 -12.88 3.40 47.99
C ASN A 4 -11.69 2.93 47.15
N LEU A 5 -11.80 1.72 46.59
CA LEU A 5 -10.93 1.31 45.48
C LEU A 5 -11.37 2.10 44.24
N ARG A 6 -10.59 3.08 43.87
CA ARG A 6 -10.69 3.78 42.56
C ARG A 6 -10.27 2.76 41.50
N ASN A 7 -11.23 2.33 40.68
CA ASN A 7 -10.92 1.65 39.42
C ASN A 7 -10.13 2.66 38.56
N GLU A 8 -8.82 2.47 38.45
CA GLU A 8 -8.04 3.13 37.39
C GLU A 8 -8.57 2.59 36.04
N PRO A 9 -8.73 3.47 35.02
CA PRO A 9 -9.09 3.00 33.71
C PRO A 9 -7.97 2.08 33.21
N SER A 10 -8.30 0.85 32.88
CA SER A 10 -7.39 -0.11 32.25
C SER A 10 -6.74 0.57 31.03
N LYS A 11 -5.39 0.55 30.97
CA LYS A 11 -4.68 0.92 29.73
C LYS A 11 -5.33 0.16 28.58
N PRO A 12 -5.59 0.83 27.43
CA PRO A 12 -6.08 0.11 26.27
C PRO A 12 -5.09 -1.03 25.99
N GLU A 13 -5.59 -2.27 25.96
CA GLU A 13 -4.80 -3.42 25.54
C GLU A 13 -4.23 -3.09 24.17
N CYS A 14 -2.89 -3.14 24.05
CA CYS A 14 -2.19 -2.94 22.79
C CYS A 14 -2.58 -4.14 21.89
N ARG A 15 -3.65 -3.98 21.12
CA ARG A 15 -4.09 -5.01 20.18
C ARG A 15 -3.14 -4.98 19.00
N MET A 16 -2.47 -6.08 18.75
CA MET A 16 -1.69 -6.31 17.53
C MET A 16 -2.63 -6.22 16.32
N ARG A 17 -2.35 -5.32 15.37
CA ARG A 17 -3.15 -5.12 14.16
C ARG A 17 -2.39 -5.65 12.95
N THR A 18 -3.12 -6.17 11.97
CA THR A 18 -2.61 -6.35 10.61
C THR A 18 -3.13 -5.20 9.75
N LEU A 19 -2.23 -4.35 9.30
CA LEU A 19 -2.50 -3.17 8.49
C LEU A 19 -2.05 -3.45 7.06
N ALA A 20 -2.91 -3.23 6.06
CA ALA A 20 -2.58 -3.39 4.65
C ALA A 20 -2.67 -2.05 3.93
N ILE A 21 -1.60 -1.66 3.21
CA ILE A 21 -1.55 -0.42 2.41
C ILE A 21 -1.49 -0.79 0.93
N GLY A 22 -2.40 -0.21 0.13
CA GLY A 22 -2.43 -0.36 -1.34
C GLY A 22 -1.31 0.37 -2.06
N ASP A 23 -1.39 0.41 -3.38
CA ASP A 23 -0.40 0.98 -4.30
C ASP A 23 -0.09 2.44 -3.98
N ILE A 24 1.21 2.77 -3.88
CA ILE A 24 1.67 4.09 -3.41
C ILE A 24 2.11 4.98 -4.57
N HIS A 25 2.76 4.41 -5.58
CA HIS A 25 3.14 5.10 -6.81
C HIS A 25 3.77 6.48 -6.59
N GLY A 26 4.89 6.56 -5.88
CA GLY A 26 5.61 7.81 -5.69
C GLY A 26 4.84 8.92 -4.97
N CYS A 27 3.70 8.60 -4.34
CA CYS A 27 2.85 9.58 -3.64
C CYS A 27 3.28 9.77 -2.19
N SER A 28 4.49 10.25 -1.96
CA SER A 28 5.14 10.37 -0.65
C SER A 28 4.35 11.22 0.34
N LYS A 29 3.68 12.29 -0.12
CA LYS A 29 2.85 13.12 0.76
C LYS A 29 1.60 12.38 1.24
N ALA A 30 0.93 11.62 0.36
CA ALA A 30 -0.20 10.79 0.76
C ALA A 30 0.24 9.70 1.75
N LEU A 31 1.39 9.04 1.51
CA LEU A 31 1.94 8.05 2.42
C LEU A 31 2.23 8.64 3.80
N ARG A 32 2.91 9.77 3.88
CA ARG A 32 3.19 10.46 5.14
C ARG A 32 1.90 10.78 5.89
N THR A 33 0.94 11.39 5.20
CA THR A 33 -0.36 11.77 5.78
C THR A 33 -1.11 10.54 6.30
N LEU A 34 -1.07 9.43 5.56
CA LEU A 34 -1.69 8.16 5.95
C LEU A 34 -1.03 7.57 7.19
N LEU A 35 0.30 7.53 7.23
CA LEU A 35 1.07 7.03 8.38
C LEU A 35 0.84 7.87 9.64
N ASP A 36 0.74 9.20 9.50
CA ASP A 36 0.42 10.12 10.61
C ASP A 36 -0.99 9.89 11.16
N ALA A 37 -1.94 9.47 10.31
CA ALA A 37 -3.31 9.16 10.72
C ALA A 37 -3.42 7.76 11.37
N VAL A 38 -2.80 6.74 10.78
CA VAL A 38 -2.88 5.33 11.20
C VAL A 38 -1.97 5.03 12.39
N LYS A 39 -0.79 5.66 12.43
CA LYS A 39 0.26 5.51 13.46
C LYS A 39 0.60 4.04 13.72
N PRO A 40 1.13 3.33 12.73
CA PRO A 40 1.53 1.94 12.92
C PRO A 40 2.64 1.84 13.98
N GLY A 41 2.51 0.87 14.88
CA GLY A 41 3.45 0.63 15.97
C GLY A 41 4.32 -0.62 15.77
N ARG A 42 5.20 -0.92 16.73
CA ARG A 42 6.12 -2.06 16.66
C ARG A 42 5.42 -3.42 16.67
N ASP A 43 4.27 -3.48 17.33
CA ASP A 43 3.50 -4.72 17.47
C ASP A 43 2.56 -4.94 16.27
N ASP A 44 2.36 -3.92 15.42
CA ASP A 44 1.54 -4.05 14.23
C ASP A 44 2.31 -4.74 13.11
N VAL A 45 1.65 -5.66 12.40
CA VAL A 45 2.10 -6.17 11.11
C VAL A 45 1.65 -5.19 10.03
N LEU A 46 2.60 -4.55 9.35
CA LEU A 46 2.33 -3.61 8.28
C LEU A 46 2.65 -4.25 6.93
N VAL A 47 1.63 -4.61 6.17
CA VAL A 47 1.78 -5.15 4.81
C VAL A 47 1.60 -4.03 3.80
N THR A 48 2.61 -3.80 2.94
CA THR A 48 2.48 -2.89 1.79
C THR A 48 2.41 -3.72 0.51
N LEU A 49 1.40 -3.43 -0.34
CA LEU A 49 1.00 -4.34 -1.40
C LEU A 49 1.78 -4.18 -2.71
N GLY A 50 2.90 -3.46 -2.69
CA GLY A 50 3.72 -3.20 -3.89
C GLY A 50 3.36 -1.90 -4.60
N ASP A 51 3.94 -1.72 -5.78
CA ASP A 51 3.80 -0.51 -6.62
C ASP A 51 4.13 0.77 -5.84
N TYR A 52 5.35 0.82 -5.31
CA TYR A 52 5.89 1.97 -4.57
C TYR A 52 6.38 3.07 -5.49
N VAL A 53 6.91 2.67 -6.65
CA VAL A 53 7.52 3.54 -7.65
C VAL A 53 6.55 3.89 -8.78
N ASP A 54 6.98 4.79 -9.65
CA ASP A 54 6.32 5.21 -10.89
C ASP A 54 5.07 6.08 -10.71
N ARG A 55 4.72 6.83 -11.76
CA ARG A 55 3.50 7.66 -11.90
C ARG A 55 3.45 8.89 -11.01
N GLY A 56 3.75 8.76 -9.75
CA GLY A 56 3.75 9.88 -8.80
C GLY A 56 5.09 10.59 -8.69
N PRO A 57 5.12 11.74 -8.03
CA PRO A 57 6.24 12.68 -8.14
C PRO A 57 7.49 12.33 -7.33
N ASP A 58 7.42 11.39 -6.37
CA ASP A 58 8.49 11.18 -5.38
C ASP A 58 8.65 9.71 -4.98
N SER A 59 9.00 8.87 -5.97
CA SER A 59 9.32 7.44 -5.74
C SER A 59 10.48 7.28 -4.77
N LYS A 60 11.51 8.13 -4.88
CA LYS A 60 12.65 8.13 -3.96
C LYS A 60 12.22 8.34 -2.51
N GLY A 61 11.40 9.35 -2.23
CA GLY A 61 10.92 9.65 -0.88
C GLY A 61 10.00 8.55 -0.32
N VAL A 62 9.23 7.86 -1.17
CA VAL A 62 8.45 6.69 -0.77
C VAL A 62 9.37 5.57 -0.30
N LEU A 63 10.42 5.23 -1.06
CA LEU A 63 11.37 4.18 -0.67
C LEU A 63 12.15 4.54 0.60
N ASP A 64 12.59 5.80 0.74
CA ASP A 64 13.22 6.29 1.98
C ASP A 64 12.30 6.09 3.21
N MET A 65 10.99 6.36 3.07
CA MET A 65 10.02 6.15 4.16
C MET A 65 9.79 4.68 4.47
N LEU A 66 9.63 3.82 3.46
CA LEU A 66 9.41 2.38 3.67
C LEU A 66 10.60 1.73 4.36
N ILE A 67 11.83 2.05 3.96
CA ILE A 67 13.05 1.58 4.64
C ILE A 67 13.07 2.06 6.09
N GLY A 68 12.68 3.31 6.35
CA GLY A 68 12.57 3.83 7.72
C GLY A 68 11.57 3.06 8.59
N LEU A 69 10.47 2.59 8.01
CA LEU A 69 9.44 1.82 8.72
C LEU A 69 9.91 0.44 9.19
N GLU A 70 10.92 -0.17 8.57
CA GLU A 70 11.49 -1.46 9.01
C GLU A 70 11.98 -1.43 10.46
N THR A 71 12.39 -0.27 10.96
CA THR A 71 12.88 -0.10 12.32
C THR A 71 11.80 0.14 13.37
N THR A 72 10.61 0.53 12.93
CA THR A 72 9.50 1.00 13.79
C THR A 72 8.26 0.12 13.74
N THR A 73 8.17 -0.76 12.75
CA THR A 73 7.03 -1.67 12.55
C THR A 73 7.51 -3.07 12.17
N ASN A 74 6.62 -4.06 12.17
CA ASN A 74 6.88 -5.35 11.55
C ASN A 74 6.44 -5.27 10.07
N LEU A 75 7.27 -4.60 9.25
CA LEU A 75 7.00 -4.38 7.83
C LEU A 75 7.08 -5.67 7.02
N LYS A 76 6.09 -5.90 6.16
CA LYS A 76 6.02 -6.97 5.14
C LYS A 76 5.82 -6.32 3.77
N PRO A 77 6.89 -5.83 3.12
CA PRO A 77 6.77 -5.19 1.83
C PRO A 77 6.60 -6.25 0.74
N LEU A 78 5.56 -6.13 -0.08
CA LEU A 78 5.40 -6.97 -1.25
C LEU A 78 6.04 -6.33 -2.48
N LEU A 79 6.48 -7.15 -3.40
CA LEU A 79 6.92 -6.71 -4.71
C LEU A 79 5.71 -6.43 -5.61
N GLY A 80 5.69 -5.31 -6.32
CA GLY A 80 4.72 -5.01 -7.36
C GLY A 80 5.32 -5.15 -8.77
N ASN A 81 4.48 -5.11 -9.80
CA ASN A 81 4.95 -5.17 -11.18
C ASN A 81 5.77 -3.94 -11.59
N HIS A 82 5.51 -2.78 -11.01
CA HIS A 82 6.30 -1.58 -11.27
C HIS A 82 7.72 -1.68 -10.70
N GLU A 83 7.93 -2.32 -9.56
CA GLU A 83 9.25 -2.63 -9.03
C GLU A 83 9.99 -3.61 -9.93
N ILE A 84 9.31 -4.64 -10.47
CA ILE A 84 9.90 -5.60 -11.42
C ILE A 84 10.39 -4.86 -12.68
N LEU A 85 9.54 -4.02 -13.28
CA LEU A 85 9.90 -3.22 -14.45
C LEU A 85 11.09 -2.28 -14.17
N PHE A 86 11.09 -1.60 -13.01
CA PHE A 86 12.18 -0.73 -12.60
C PHE A 86 13.50 -1.49 -12.46
N LEU A 87 13.51 -2.61 -11.73
CA LEU A 87 14.71 -3.43 -11.54
C LEU A 87 15.21 -4.03 -12.85
N ASP A 88 14.31 -4.46 -13.73
CA ASP A 88 14.69 -5.00 -15.05
C ASP A 88 15.25 -3.93 -15.98
N ALA A 89 14.69 -2.71 -15.95
CA ALA A 89 15.25 -1.57 -16.69
C ALA A 89 16.62 -1.16 -16.14
N LEU A 90 16.77 -1.07 -14.80
CA LEU A 90 18.03 -0.74 -14.14
C LEU A 90 19.14 -1.77 -14.45
N ASN A 91 18.80 -3.05 -14.48
CA ASN A 91 19.70 -4.15 -14.81
C ASN A 91 19.86 -4.40 -16.32
N ARG A 92 19.27 -3.56 -17.17
CA ARG A 92 19.31 -3.67 -18.64
C ARG A 92 18.78 -5.01 -19.18
N ARG A 93 17.80 -5.59 -18.49
CA ARG A 93 17.11 -6.81 -18.91
C ARG A 93 15.99 -6.51 -19.90
N ILE A 94 15.46 -5.29 -19.88
CA ILE A 94 14.46 -4.77 -20.82
C ILE A 94 14.91 -3.42 -21.37
N ASP A 95 14.33 -3.03 -22.50
CA ASP A 95 14.43 -1.66 -23.00
C ASP A 95 13.66 -0.72 -22.06
N PRO A 96 14.30 0.31 -21.48
CA PRO A 96 13.64 1.18 -20.52
C PRO A 96 12.49 2.01 -21.10
N GLU A 97 12.40 2.20 -22.42
CA GLU A 97 11.36 3.03 -23.04
C GLU A 97 9.95 2.59 -22.68
N GLY A 98 9.70 1.28 -22.60
CA GLY A 98 8.40 0.72 -22.21
C GLY A 98 8.03 1.11 -20.79
N TRP A 99 8.96 0.94 -19.86
CA TRP A 99 8.79 1.30 -18.46
C TRP A 99 8.65 2.83 -18.27
N LEU A 100 9.47 3.63 -18.95
CA LEU A 100 9.39 5.09 -18.86
C LEU A 100 7.98 5.60 -19.23
N ARG A 101 7.33 5.01 -20.23
CA ARG A 101 5.97 5.39 -20.67
C ARG A 101 4.85 5.02 -19.68
N VAL A 102 5.08 4.07 -18.79
CA VAL A 102 4.07 3.65 -17.79
C VAL A 102 4.29 4.28 -16.43
N GLY A 103 5.19 5.27 -16.32
CA GLY A 103 5.42 6.05 -15.10
C GLY A 103 6.86 6.04 -14.58
N GLY A 104 7.77 5.32 -15.25
CA GLY A 104 9.18 5.26 -14.86
C GLY A 104 9.93 6.58 -15.03
N ALA A 105 9.44 7.45 -15.91
CA ALA A 105 10.02 8.79 -16.10
C ALA A 105 9.93 9.61 -14.80
N GLU A 106 8.81 9.55 -14.09
CA GLU A 106 8.60 10.21 -12.81
C GLU A 106 9.53 9.63 -11.74
N THR A 107 9.77 8.31 -11.75
CA THR A 107 10.73 7.67 -10.85
C THR A 107 12.13 8.23 -11.05
N ILE A 108 12.65 8.23 -12.29
CA ILE A 108 13.97 8.80 -12.59
C ILE A 108 14.04 10.28 -12.21
N HIS A 109 13.00 11.06 -12.52
CA HIS A 109 12.93 12.46 -12.13
C HIS A 109 13.03 12.65 -10.59
N SER A 110 12.46 11.77 -9.79
CA SER A 110 12.54 11.84 -8.33
C SER A 110 13.97 11.67 -7.77
N TYR A 111 14.87 11.02 -8.52
CA TYR A 111 16.28 10.89 -8.17
C TYR A 111 17.14 12.00 -8.71
N SER A 112 16.74 12.66 -9.79
CA SER A 112 17.51 13.71 -10.47
C SER A 112 16.59 14.79 -11.06
N PRO A 113 15.99 15.65 -10.21
CA PRO A 113 15.03 16.67 -10.65
C PRO A 113 15.59 17.67 -11.66
N ASP A 114 16.87 17.97 -11.58
CA ASP A 114 17.55 18.98 -12.41
C ASP A 114 18.13 18.42 -13.72
N GLU A 115 18.17 17.11 -13.87
CA GLU A 115 18.74 16.43 -15.03
C GLU A 115 17.70 15.49 -15.68
N PRO A 116 17.13 15.84 -16.86
CA PRO A 116 16.10 15.01 -17.51
C PRO A 116 16.66 13.74 -18.16
N THR A 117 17.96 13.49 -18.06
CA THR A 117 18.61 12.28 -18.57
C THR A 117 18.45 11.12 -17.62
N LEU A 118 18.45 9.87 -18.13
CA LEU A 118 18.38 8.65 -17.35
C LEU A 118 19.58 8.55 -16.39
N ALA A 119 19.42 9.10 -15.20
CA ALA A 119 20.46 9.12 -14.17
C ALA A 119 20.44 7.83 -13.33
N TRP A 120 20.72 6.70 -13.97
CA TRP A 120 20.76 5.38 -13.33
C TRP A 120 21.76 5.32 -12.16
N ASP A 121 22.83 6.07 -12.24
CA ASP A 121 23.86 6.21 -11.22
C ASP A 121 23.40 6.99 -9.96
N LYS A 122 22.27 7.67 -10.04
CA LYS A 122 21.65 8.37 -8.90
C LYS A 122 20.74 7.49 -8.06
N VAL A 123 20.33 6.32 -8.58
CA VAL A 123 19.50 5.40 -7.82
C VAL A 123 20.29 4.87 -6.63
N SER A 124 19.71 5.02 -5.41
CA SER A 124 20.37 4.56 -4.19
C SER A 124 20.54 3.03 -4.18
N PRO A 125 21.74 2.51 -3.90
CA PRO A 125 21.94 1.06 -3.71
C PRO A 125 21.02 0.46 -2.62
N GLN A 126 20.71 1.22 -1.58
CA GLN A 126 19.78 0.78 -0.53
C GLN A 126 18.35 0.58 -1.05
N HIS A 127 17.91 1.41 -2.01
CA HIS A 127 16.60 1.24 -2.63
C HIS A 127 16.57 -0.01 -3.51
N VAL A 128 17.65 -0.26 -4.25
CA VAL A 128 17.78 -1.48 -5.07
C VAL A 128 17.76 -2.72 -4.17
N GLU A 129 18.55 -2.73 -3.08
CA GLU A 129 18.56 -3.80 -2.08
C GLU A 129 17.17 -4.02 -1.46
N PHE A 130 16.48 -2.93 -1.07
CA PHE A 130 15.13 -3.02 -0.50
C PHE A 130 14.17 -3.72 -1.47
N LEU A 131 14.15 -3.29 -2.74
CA LEU A 131 13.24 -3.83 -3.75
C LEU A 131 13.60 -5.27 -4.14
N SER A 132 14.90 -5.59 -4.27
CA SER A 132 15.34 -6.91 -4.78
C SER A 132 15.45 -8.00 -3.71
N GLU A 133 15.68 -7.63 -2.44
CA GLU A 133 16.01 -8.58 -1.38
C GLU A 133 15.04 -8.56 -0.21
N ARG A 134 14.37 -7.42 0.06
CA ARG A 134 13.45 -7.27 1.19
C ARG A 134 11.99 -7.45 0.79
N CYS A 135 11.62 -7.01 -0.42
CA CYS A 135 10.28 -7.20 -0.93
C CYS A 135 10.03 -8.69 -1.23
N VAL A 136 8.92 -9.20 -0.69
CA VAL A 136 8.51 -10.59 -0.90
C VAL A 136 7.41 -10.69 -1.95
N ARG A 137 7.22 -11.87 -2.53
CA ARG A 137 6.23 -12.12 -3.58
C ARG A 137 4.79 -12.10 -3.04
N TYR A 138 4.61 -12.53 -1.80
CA TYR A 138 3.35 -12.59 -1.07
C TYR A 138 3.61 -12.69 0.42
N PHE A 139 2.57 -12.42 1.20
CA PHE A 139 2.52 -12.71 2.63
C PHE A 139 1.19 -13.39 2.95
N GLU A 140 1.11 -14.23 3.98
CA GLU A 140 -0.13 -14.79 4.47
C GLU A 140 -0.16 -14.87 6.00
N ASP A 141 -1.34 -14.71 6.56
CA ASP A 141 -1.66 -15.01 7.95
C ASP A 141 -2.68 -16.17 8.04
N GLU A 142 -3.26 -16.39 9.19
CA GLU A 142 -4.23 -17.47 9.39
C GLU A 142 -5.50 -17.32 8.52
N LYS A 143 -5.92 -16.08 8.21
CA LYS A 143 -7.22 -15.77 7.59
C LYS A 143 -7.09 -15.09 6.22
N ASN A 144 -5.94 -14.53 5.91
CA ASN A 144 -5.77 -13.69 4.74
C ASN A 144 -4.57 -14.09 3.89
N LEU A 145 -4.67 -13.81 2.58
CA LEU A 145 -3.60 -13.85 1.60
C LEU A 145 -3.34 -12.41 1.16
N PHE A 146 -2.08 -11.97 1.21
CA PHE A 146 -1.67 -10.66 0.71
C PHE A 146 -0.80 -10.87 -0.51
N VAL A 147 -1.25 -10.36 -1.64
CA VAL A 147 -0.57 -10.42 -2.94
C VAL A 147 -0.63 -9.05 -3.59
N HIS A 148 0.29 -8.77 -4.52
CA HIS A 148 0.21 -7.49 -5.22
C HIS A 148 -1.04 -7.44 -6.13
N ALA A 149 -1.20 -8.38 -7.06
CA ALA A 149 -2.28 -8.33 -8.04
C ALA A 149 -3.40 -9.34 -7.77
N ASN A 150 -3.10 -10.63 -7.88
CA ASN A 150 -4.09 -11.69 -7.76
C ASN A 150 -3.41 -13.02 -7.35
N ALA A 151 -4.23 -14.03 -7.03
CA ALA A 151 -3.76 -15.39 -6.82
C ALA A 151 -4.65 -16.36 -7.60
N ASN A 152 -4.04 -17.32 -8.28
CA ASN A 152 -4.78 -18.41 -8.89
C ASN A 152 -5.45 -19.25 -7.80
N ALA A 153 -6.77 -19.37 -7.88
CA ALA A 153 -7.58 -19.97 -6.84
C ALA A 153 -7.25 -21.44 -6.52
N TYR A 154 -6.62 -22.15 -7.44
CA TYR A 154 -6.42 -23.60 -7.37
C TYR A 154 -5.01 -24.02 -6.95
N PHE A 155 -4.07 -23.09 -6.79
CA PHE A 155 -2.68 -23.36 -6.44
C PHE A 155 -2.34 -22.75 -5.08
N SER A 156 -1.43 -23.39 -4.32
CA SER A 156 -0.87 -22.79 -3.11
C SER A 156 -0.08 -21.53 -3.45
N LEU A 157 0.16 -20.63 -2.48
CA LEU A 157 0.93 -19.41 -2.73
C LEU A 157 2.36 -19.71 -3.20
N ASN A 158 2.95 -20.83 -2.78
CA ASN A 158 4.28 -21.26 -3.23
C ASN A 158 4.32 -21.65 -4.72
N ASP A 159 3.18 -22.07 -5.27
CA ASP A 159 3.05 -22.57 -6.64
C ASP A 159 2.46 -21.53 -7.61
N GLN A 160 2.27 -20.30 -7.14
CA GLN A 160 1.75 -19.19 -7.96
C GLN A 160 2.76 -18.75 -9.01
N SER A 161 2.29 -18.54 -10.25
CA SER A 161 3.10 -17.90 -11.28
C SER A 161 3.18 -16.38 -11.09
N ASP A 162 4.23 -15.78 -11.67
CA ASP A 162 4.40 -14.33 -11.67
C ASP A 162 3.25 -13.60 -12.37
N ASP A 163 2.68 -14.21 -13.43
CA ASP A 163 1.53 -13.65 -14.14
C ASP A 163 0.33 -13.43 -13.20
N TRP A 164 0.08 -14.37 -12.30
CA TRP A 164 -0.99 -14.21 -11.32
C TRP A 164 -0.64 -13.21 -10.24
N LEU A 165 0.53 -13.33 -9.62
CA LEU A 165 0.91 -12.50 -8.48
C LEU A 165 1.08 -11.03 -8.83
N PHE A 166 1.50 -10.70 -10.07
CA PHE A 166 1.92 -9.35 -10.43
C PHE A 166 1.14 -8.71 -11.58
N TRP A 167 0.36 -9.48 -12.37
CA TRP A 167 -0.23 -8.94 -13.60
C TRP A 167 -1.72 -9.20 -13.76
N THR A 168 -2.28 -10.25 -13.14
CA THR A 168 -3.69 -10.61 -13.30
C THR A 168 -4.59 -9.62 -12.56
N ARG A 169 -5.59 -9.08 -13.25
CA ARG A 169 -6.50 -8.08 -12.68
C ARG A 169 -7.39 -8.67 -11.59
N PHE A 170 -7.81 -7.80 -10.65
CA PHE A 170 -8.74 -8.15 -9.56
C PHE A 170 -10.09 -8.69 -10.06
N ASP A 171 -10.55 -8.21 -11.22
CA ASP A 171 -11.83 -8.65 -11.79
C ASP A 171 -11.88 -10.18 -12.02
N ASP A 172 -10.72 -10.79 -12.29
CA ASP A 172 -10.52 -12.22 -12.51
C ASP A 172 -10.27 -13.03 -11.22
N SER A 173 -10.50 -12.45 -10.05
CA SER A 173 -10.32 -13.15 -8.77
C SER A 173 -11.46 -14.11 -8.44
N TYR A 174 -11.09 -15.27 -7.89
CA TYR A 174 -11.99 -16.32 -7.42
C TYR A 174 -11.66 -16.72 -5.98
N PRO A 175 -12.60 -17.35 -5.23
CA PRO A 175 -12.32 -17.88 -3.90
C PRO A 175 -11.14 -18.85 -3.93
N HIS A 176 -10.11 -18.58 -3.13
CA HIS A 176 -8.91 -19.39 -3.09
C HIS A 176 -9.15 -20.71 -2.35
N ILE A 177 -8.48 -21.80 -2.80
CA ILE A 177 -8.60 -23.15 -2.23
C ILE A 177 -8.30 -23.19 -0.71
N SER A 178 -7.49 -22.28 -0.19
CA SER A 178 -7.21 -22.18 1.26
C SER A 178 -8.39 -21.68 2.09
N GLY A 179 -9.43 -21.13 1.47
CA GLY A 179 -10.54 -20.47 2.14
C GLY A 179 -10.20 -19.11 2.76
N LYS A 180 -8.95 -18.63 2.61
CA LYS A 180 -8.50 -17.32 3.10
C LYS A 180 -8.99 -16.20 2.19
N ARG A 181 -9.20 -15.02 2.78
CA ARG A 181 -9.56 -13.80 2.03
C ARG A 181 -8.31 -13.19 1.39
N MET A 182 -8.38 -12.87 0.11
CA MET A 182 -7.32 -12.18 -0.59
C MET A 182 -7.40 -10.67 -0.37
N ILE A 183 -6.26 -10.03 -0.07
CA ILE A 183 -6.11 -8.57 -0.01
C ILE A 183 -5.01 -8.19 -1.01
N CYS A 184 -5.35 -7.30 -1.96
CA CYS A 184 -4.46 -6.97 -3.07
C CYS A 184 -4.55 -5.50 -3.50
N GLY A 185 -3.67 -5.10 -4.44
CA GLY A 185 -3.58 -3.82 -5.11
C GLY A 185 -3.77 -3.90 -6.62
N HIS A 186 -2.86 -3.30 -7.40
CA HIS A 186 -2.65 -3.42 -8.84
C HIS A 186 -3.81 -2.93 -9.73
N THR A 187 -5.04 -3.22 -9.39
CA THR A 187 -6.20 -2.89 -10.22
C THR A 187 -6.82 -1.58 -9.75
N ALA A 188 -6.35 -0.47 -10.29
CA ALA A 188 -6.73 0.86 -9.85
C ALA A 188 -8.24 1.13 -9.88
N GLN A 189 -8.81 1.37 -8.72
CA GLN A 189 -10.21 1.72 -8.52
C GLN A 189 -10.39 3.23 -8.65
N LYS A 190 -10.73 3.69 -9.87
CA LYS A 190 -10.86 5.12 -10.19
C LYS A 190 -12.01 5.83 -9.46
N SER A 191 -12.90 5.06 -8.82
CA SER A 191 -13.93 5.57 -7.91
C SER A 191 -13.33 6.19 -6.63
N GLY A 192 -12.07 5.84 -6.30
CA GLY A 192 -11.42 6.19 -5.04
C GLY A 192 -11.90 5.36 -3.84
N TRP A 193 -12.68 4.31 -4.07
CA TRP A 193 -13.15 3.37 -3.05
C TRP A 193 -12.56 1.98 -3.27
N PRO A 194 -12.19 1.24 -2.19
CA PRO A 194 -11.80 -0.16 -2.32
C PRO A 194 -12.86 -0.99 -3.03
N ASN A 195 -12.43 -1.97 -3.82
CA ASN A 195 -13.34 -2.92 -4.45
C ASN A 195 -13.42 -4.19 -3.59
N VAL A 196 -14.63 -4.49 -3.10
CA VAL A 196 -14.87 -5.58 -2.16
C VAL A 196 -15.69 -6.67 -2.81
N LYS A 197 -15.15 -7.90 -2.80
CA LYS A 197 -15.86 -9.16 -3.11
C LYS A 197 -15.93 -10.00 -1.83
N PRO A 198 -16.82 -11.00 -1.74
CA PRO A 198 -16.91 -11.86 -0.54
C PRO A 198 -15.59 -12.53 -0.15
N HIS A 199 -14.71 -12.80 -1.13
CA HIS A 199 -13.46 -13.54 -0.97
C HIS A 199 -12.20 -12.67 -1.15
N ALA A 200 -12.35 -11.39 -1.55
CA ALA A 200 -11.20 -10.55 -1.88
C ALA A 200 -11.49 -9.04 -1.71
N ILE A 201 -10.43 -8.27 -1.40
CA ILE A 201 -10.49 -6.81 -1.29
C ILE A 201 -9.31 -6.21 -2.06
N CYS A 202 -9.60 -5.29 -3.00
CA CYS A 202 -8.58 -4.51 -3.70
C CYS A 202 -8.44 -3.12 -3.08
N LEU A 203 -7.22 -2.76 -2.65
CA LEU A 203 -6.91 -1.51 -1.96
C LEU A 203 -6.24 -0.45 -2.85
N ASP A 204 -5.98 -0.74 -4.14
CA ASP A 204 -5.49 0.29 -5.07
C ASP A 204 -6.63 1.26 -5.42
N THR A 205 -6.65 2.39 -4.77
CA THR A 205 -7.69 3.43 -4.92
C THR A 205 -7.18 4.66 -5.68
N TRP A 206 -6.20 4.45 -6.58
CA TRP A 206 -5.76 5.41 -7.60
C TRP A 206 -5.13 6.70 -7.04
N VAL A 207 -4.25 6.59 -6.07
CA VAL A 207 -3.65 7.73 -5.35
C VAL A 207 -2.85 8.68 -6.25
N TYR A 208 -2.19 8.16 -7.29
CA TYR A 208 -1.40 8.96 -8.24
C TYR A 208 -2.26 9.79 -9.19
N GLY A 209 -3.56 9.55 -9.25
CA GLY A 209 -4.54 10.33 -9.99
C GLY A 209 -5.34 11.27 -9.08
N GLN A 210 -6.66 11.14 -9.11
CA GLN A 210 -7.58 11.93 -8.27
C GLN A 210 -8.14 11.11 -7.08
N GLY A 211 -7.55 9.96 -6.82
CA GLY A 211 -8.00 9.04 -5.79
C GLY A 211 -7.28 9.21 -4.46
N TRP A 212 -7.13 8.10 -3.74
CA TRP A 212 -6.67 8.03 -2.38
C TRP A 212 -5.65 6.90 -2.20
N LEU A 213 -4.74 7.02 -1.24
CA LEU A 213 -3.97 5.91 -0.71
C LEU A 213 -4.76 5.29 0.44
N THR A 214 -4.99 3.99 0.38
CA THR A 214 -5.82 3.26 1.33
C THR A 214 -4.98 2.39 2.25
N CYS A 215 -5.21 2.51 3.55
CA CYS A 215 -4.81 1.55 4.57
C CYS A 215 -6.04 0.88 5.15
N MET A 216 -6.01 -0.45 5.31
CA MET A 216 -7.04 -1.25 5.96
C MET A 216 -6.49 -1.86 7.26
N ASP A 217 -7.17 -1.66 8.39
CA ASP A 217 -7.05 -2.55 9.55
C ASP A 217 -7.88 -3.80 9.25
N VAL A 218 -7.17 -4.90 9.00
CA VAL A 218 -7.75 -6.11 8.39
C VAL A 218 -8.72 -6.81 9.33
N GLU A 219 -8.42 -6.85 10.64
CA GLU A 219 -9.25 -7.48 11.65
C GLU A 219 -10.45 -6.61 12.04
N ALA A 220 -10.24 -5.29 12.11
CA ALA A 220 -11.30 -4.35 12.48
C ALA A 220 -12.25 -4.05 11.31
N GLY A 221 -11.81 -4.28 10.05
CA GLY A 221 -12.57 -3.87 8.87
C GLY A 221 -12.68 -2.36 8.72
N ILE A 222 -11.68 -1.61 9.22
CA ILE A 222 -11.64 -0.14 9.16
C ILE A 222 -10.67 0.28 8.08
N PHE A 223 -11.09 1.22 7.25
CA PHE A 223 -10.26 1.83 6.22
C PHE A 223 -9.93 3.27 6.61
N VAL A 224 -8.66 3.64 6.42
CA VAL A 224 -8.19 5.03 6.48
C VAL A 224 -7.61 5.37 5.12
N GLN A 225 -7.99 6.50 4.58
CA GLN A 225 -7.48 6.99 3.31
C GLN A 225 -6.87 8.37 3.44
N ALA A 226 -5.76 8.58 2.72
CA ALA A 226 -5.13 9.89 2.58
C ALA A 226 -4.86 10.20 1.10
N ASN A 227 -4.79 11.48 0.73
CA ASN A 227 -4.50 11.90 -0.64
C ASN A 227 -3.31 12.86 -0.73
N GLN A 228 -2.88 13.18 -1.93
CA GLN A 228 -1.76 14.09 -2.19
C GLN A 228 -2.06 15.56 -1.81
N ALA A 229 -3.32 15.93 -1.55
CA ALA A 229 -3.67 17.23 -0.96
C ALA A 229 -3.47 17.26 0.58
N GLY A 230 -3.29 16.08 1.21
CA GLY A 230 -3.17 15.94 2.66
C GLY A 230 -4.51 15.78 3.36
N ALA A 231 -5.58 15.53 2.63
CA ALA A 231 -6.88 15.20 3.23
C ALA A 231 -6.89 13.74 3.71
N VAL A 232 -7.64 13.48 4.78
CA VAL A 232 -7.83 12.16 5.37
C VAL A 232 -9.31 11.87 5.50
N ARG A 233 -9.71 10.61 5.27
CA ARG A 233 -11.04 10.08 5.59
C ARG A 233 -10.94 8.67 6.12
N ASP A 234 -11.92 8.24 6.91
CA ASP A 234 -12.04 6.89 7.45
C ASP A 234 -13.47 6.37 7.29
N PHE A 235 -13.62 5.07 7.15
CA PHE A 235 -14.90 4.37 7.01
C PHE A 235 -14.73 2.88 7.31
N THR A 236 -15.83 2.18 7.49
CA THR A 236 -15.84 0.74 7.77
C THR A 236 -16.18 -0.10 6.55
N LEU A 237 -15.92 -1.41 6.62
CA LEU A 237 -16.31 -2.36 5.59
C LEU A 237 -17.84 -2.41 5.40
N GLU A 238 -18.61 -2.20 6.47
CA GLU A 238 -20.08 -2.16 6.43
C GLU A 238 -20.58 -0.95 5.63
N GLU A 239 -19.95 0.21 5.81
CA GLU A 239 -20.29 1.43 5.08
C GLU A 239 -19.98 1.34 3.58
N LEU A 240 -19.03 0.48 3.16
CA LEU A 240 -18.76 0.24 1.74
C LEU A 240 -19.87 -0.57 1.04
N ALA A 241 -20.68 -1.35 1.77
CA ALA A 241 -21.79 -2.10 1.20
C ALA A 241 -22.95 -1.18 0.74
N ASP A 242 -23.06 -0.01 1.34
CA ASP A 242 -23.93 1.10 0.91
C ASP A 242 -23.07 2.39 0.88
N PRO A 243 -22.27 2.58 -0.22
CA PRO A 243 -21.25 3.61 -0.23
C PRO A 243 -21.89 4.97 0.00
N PRO A 244 -21.43 5.70 1.03
CA PRO A 244 -21.97 7.01 1.34
C PRO A 244 -21.82 7.92 0.12
N THR A 245 -22.91 8.56 -0.27
CA THR A 245 -22.84 9.67 -1.21
C THR A 245 -21.79 10.64 -0.71
N HIS A 246 -20.99 11.24 -1.60
CA HIS A 246 -19.79 12.05 -1.32
C HIS A 246 -19.87 13.06 -0.14
N ASN A 247 -21.02 13.25 0.48
CA ASN A 247 -21.30 14.21 1.55
C ASN A 247 -21.31 13.62 2.98
N THR A 248 -21.17 12.31 3.19
CA THR A 248 -21.35 11.70 4.51
C THR A 248 -20.04 11.26 5.19
N VAL A 249 -18.94 11.10 4.43
CA VAL A 249 -17.64 10.78 5.02
C VAL A 249 -16.94 12.06 5.45
N ALA A 250 -16.58 12.16 6.73
CA ALA A 250 -15.87 13.32 7.26
C ALA A 250 -14.46 13.41 6.66
N ILE A 251 -14.24 14.36 5.75
CA ILE A 251 -12.91 14.67 5.21
C ILE A 251 -12.22 15.63 6.18
N LYS A 252 -11.16 15.16 6.84
CA LYS A 252 -10.30 16.00 7.68
C LYS A 252 -9.26 16.66 6.77
N LEU A 253 -9.36 17.96 6.60
CA LEU A 253 -8.32 18.74 5.91
C LEU A 253 -7.14 18.99 6.86
N PRO A 254 -5.90 19.09 6.33
CA PRO A 254 -4.76 19.50 7.13
C PRO A 254 -5.03 20.89 7.72
N ALA A 255 -4.58 21.12 8.97
CA ALA A 255 -4.59 22.45 9.55
C ALA A 255 -3.86 23.42 8.62
N ALA A 256 -4.43 24.60 8.38
CA ALA A 256 -3.73 25.63 7.62
C ALA A 256 -2.35 25.88 8.26
N PRO A 257 -1.27 26.03 7.47
CA PRO A 257 0.02 26.40 8.02
C PRO A 257 -0.18 27.71 8.77
N GLY A 258 0.25 27.73 10.04
CA GLY A 258 -0.10 28.73 11.03
C GLY A 258 -0.06 30.17 10.54
N SER A 259 -1.13 30.91 10.83
CA SER A 259 -1.19 32.37 10.82
C SER A 259 -0.38 32.95 11.96
#